data_4899716ab5e562da37a8ce149f3ae039
#
_entry.id   4899716ab5e562da37a8ce149f3ae039
#
_cell.length_a   1.000
_cell.length_b   1.000
_cell.length_c   1.000
_cell.angle_alpha   90.00
_cell.angle_beta   90.00
_cell.angle_gamma   90.00
#
_symmetry.space_group_name_H-M   'P 1'
#
loop_
_entity.id
_entity.type
_entity.pdbx_description
1 polymer ?
#
loop_
_entity_poly.entity_id
_entity_poly.type
_entity_poly.pdbx_seq_one_letter_code
_entity_poly.pdbx_strand_id
1 'polypeptide(L)'
;MHRWSPWLVTAFLFGAACSPVLHEPAPRLVSSDRETRWLVRCEMVRSVRNDSPVAGKSSHWVWARDPQGLPVAVRGKLEDGFLIVSKTPEKQDPSVRNVSFPELREICQKTIQRTRRGSFHSLGHVRAARRREGVNIPLLAPRPVDEEPRVTRVVIFGDSLSDSGKLKQRLRIFPGRPYWIGRFSNGPNWADYLERMLDVPVQNHSYGGASVHPRSLMSGENLITKMAEEGQFFVSGSLGLQIEDYTERFLEGGTVDHPDKTIFLFWGGANDYLAKIPFYGTVQTLLDRPMETGGYQTIARRVILSKKDQIRRLYKAGARRFMVLNLPDLGATPIVLQNSNYSGDNPDRSPTEKKIALARRLSELTRYHNRQLEISLRELRMELPEAEILSPDTAATFDSILNDSFRFAENAEPYDLGFDLNSQRVRLESDEGSIEVQERCFRGGYLGSPRPEDICDHSDRVVFWDTIHPTTFSHCWQAYFIAAELQEAGWWEGLPDPDAHKARCLEFQARTFAPQP
;
A
#
# COMPACT_ATOMS: atom_id res chain seq x y z
N MET A 1 -31.45 -2.90 40.62
CA MET A 1 -30.09 -3.31 41.00
C MET A 1 -29.86 -4.73 40.51
N HIS A 2 -29.40 -4.93 39.29
CA HIS A 2 -29.00 -6.24 38.77
C HIS A 2 -27.48 -6.19 38.50
N ARG A 3 -26.75 -6.95 39.31
CA ARG A 3 -25.32 -7.20 39.15
C ARG A 3 -25.12 -8.11 37.94
N TRP A 4 -24.45 -7.62 36.93
CA TRP A 4 -23.93 -8.42 35.83
C TRP A 4 -22.64 -9.12 36.28
N SER A 5 -22.59 -10.42 36.08
CA SER A 5 -21.47 -11.28 36.45
C SER A 5 -20.25 -11.03 35.51
N PRO A 6 -19.02 -10.96 36.01
CA PRO A 6 -17.81 -10.71 35.20
C PRO A 6 -17.40 -11.88 34.31
N TRP A 7 -18.10 -13.00 34.34
CA TRP A 7 -17.69 -14.24 33.64
C TRP A 7 -18.04 -14.29 32.15
N LEU A 8 -18.89 -13.41 31.65
CA LEU A 8 -19.34 -13.43 30.26
C LEU A 8 -18.40 -12.66 29.31
N VAL A 9 -17.51 -11.80 29.82
CA VAL A 9 -16.57 -11.04 28.99
C VAL A 9 -15.30 -11.86 28.69
N THR A 10 -14.96 -12.80 29.58
CA THR A 10 -13.74 -13.62 29.43
C THR A 10 -13.92 -14.75 28.40
N ALA A 11 -15.14 -15.23 28.17
CA ALA A 11 -15.40 -16.33 27.23
C ALA A 11 -15.29 -15.91 25.75
N PHE A 12 -15.48 -14.62 25.43
CA PHE A 12 -15.37 -14.13 24.04
C PHE A 12 -13.94 -13.86 23.59
N LEU A 13 -13.01 -13.68 24.51
CA LEU A 13 -11.60 -13.42 24.20
C LEU A 13 -10.76 -14.69 24.04
N PHE A 14 -11.20 -15.82 24.60
CA PHE A 14 -10.46 -17.09 24.50
C PHE A 14 -10.87 -17.99 23.34
N GLY A 15 -12.03 -17.75 22.71
CA GLY A 15 -12.51 -18.54 21.58
C GLY A 15 -11.85 -18.21 20.22
N ALA A 16 -11.11 -17.11 20.12
CA ALA A 16 -10.45 -16.68 18.89
C ALA A 16 -8.94 -17.01 18.81
N ALA A 17 -8.37 -17.56 19.89
CA ALA A 17 -6.91 -17.67 20.04
C ALA A 17 -6.31 -19.06 19.74
N CYS A 18 -7.11 -20.07 19.38
CA CYS A 18 -6.60 -21.40 19.12
C CYS A 18 -7.16 -22.00 17.83
N SER A 19 -6.85 -21.40 16.70
CA SER A 19 -6.60 -22.15 15.49
C SER A 19 -5.12 -21.93 15.16
N PRO A 20 -4.28 -22.95 15.25
CA PRO A 20 -2.99 -22.86 14.62
C PRO A 20 -3.29 -22.62 13.14
N VAL A 21 -2.96 -21.42 12.66
CA VAL A 21 -2.83 -21.20 11.23
C VAL A 21 -1.67 -22.11 10.85
N LEU A 22 -2.00 -23.32 10.42
CA LEU A 22 -1.09 -24.14 9.67
C LEU A 22 -0.64 -23.23 8.53
N HIS A 23 0.54 -22.67 8.63
CA HIS A 23 1.27 -22.15 7.50
C HIS A 23 1.44 -23.38 6.59
N GLU A 24 0.48 -23.58 5.68
CA GLU A 24 0.82 -24.32 4.48
C GLU A 24 1.99 -23.53 3.88
N PRO A 25 3.18 -24.15 3.80
CA PRO A 25 4.30 -23.51 3.11
C PRO A 25 3.76 -23.15 1.73
N ALA A 26 3.91 -21.89 1.34
CA ALA A 26 3.58 -21.49 -0.02
C ALA A 26 4.23 -22.51 -0.94
N PRO A 27 3.48 -23.19 -1.83
CA PRO A 27 4.07 -24.24 -2.64
C PRO A 27 5.29 -23.64 -3.33
N ARG A 28 6.43 -24.28 -3.21
CA ARG A 28 7.66 -23.86 -3.89
C ARG A 28 7.38 -23.87 -5.38
N LEU A 29 7.14 -22.71 -5.94
CA LEU A 29 6.98 -22.54 -7.37
C LEU A 29 8.38 -22.52 -7.97
N VAL A 30 8.90 -23.70 -8.23
CA VAL A 30 10.20 -23.88 -8.88
C VAL A 30 10.08 -23.43 -10.32
N SER A 31 11.01 -22.62 -10.80
CA SER A 31 11.17 -22.29 -12.22
C SER A 31 11.17 -23.57 -13.07
N SER A 32 10.53 -23.52 -14.22
CA SER A 32 10.41 -24.67 -15.11
C SER A 32 10.67 -24.25 -16.55
N ASP A 33 11.67 -24.81 -17.18
CA ASP A 33 11.96 -24.62 -18.61
C ASP A 33 10.89 -25.19 -19.55
N ARG A 34 10.00 -26.02 -19.02
CA ARG A 34 8.89 -26.57 -19.80
C ARG A 34 7.71 -25.62 -19.83
N GLU A 35 7.25 -25.29 -21.03
CA GLU A 35 5.96 -24.66 -21.20
C GLU A 35 4.83 -25.57 -20.71
N THR A 36 4.03 -25.03 -19.80
CA THR A 36 2.87 -25.73 -19.24
C THR A 36 1.60 -24.94 -19.47
N ARG A 37 0.47 -25.64 -19.49
CA ARG A 37 -0.86 -25.03 -19.62
C ARG A 37 -1.43 -24.68 -18.27
N TRP A 38 -1.93 -23.47 -18.13
CA TRP A 38 -2.55 -22.95 -16.91
C TRP A 38 -3.92 -22.37 -17.22
N LEU A 39 -4.90 -22.64 -16.37
CA LEU A 39 -6.21 -22.00 -16.47
C LEU A 39 -6.13 -20.56 -15.96
N VAL A 40 -6.99 -19.71 -16.51
CA VAL A 40 -7.03 -18.30 -16.16
C VAL A 40 -8.12 -18.04 -15.13
N ARG A 41 -7.81 -17.25 -14.10
CA ARG A 41 -8.74 -16.75 -13.11
C ARG A 41 -8.81 -15.22 -13.17
N CYS A 42 -10.02 -14.71 -13.02
CA CYS A 42 -10.33 -13.28 -12.99
C CYS A 42 -10.75 -12.90 -11.58
N GLU A 43 -10.13 -11.89 -11.02
CA GLU A 43 -10.54 -11.33 -9.74
C GLU A 43 -11.74 -10.41 -9.95
N MET A 44 -12.86 -10.76 -9.35
CA MET A 44 -14.05 -9.93 -9.30
C MET A 44 -13.96 -9.01 -8.11
N VAL A 45 -13.90 -7.73 -8.38
CA VAL A 45 -13.85 -6.67 -7.38
C VAL A 45 -15.19 -5.96 -7.36
N ARG A 46 -15.84 -5.89 -6.21
CA ARG A 46 -17.14 -5.22 -6.13
C ARG A 46 -16.97 -3.71 -6.30
N SER A 47 -17.69 -3.12 -7.25
CA SER A 47 -17.82 -1.68 -7.38
C SER A 47 -18.53 -1.14 -6.13
N VAL A 48 -17.96 -0.12 -5.49
CA VAL A 48 -18.56 0.54 -4.33
C VAL A 48 -19.39 1.70 -4.86
N ARG A 49 -20.69 1.71 -4.61
CA ARG A 49 -21.51 2.92 -4.77
C ARG A 49 -21.31 3.80 -3.54
N ASN A 50 -21.16 5.10 -3.72
CA ASN A 50 -21.05 6.09 -2.65
C ASN A 50 -22.26 6.08 -1.68
N ASP A 51 -23.41 5.73 -2.18
CA ASP A 51 -24.69 5.76 -1.48
C ASP A 51 -25.12 4.41 -0.87
N SER A 52 -24.30 3.38 -1.00
CA SER A 52 -24.59 2.07 -0.41
C SER A 52 -23.52 1.69 0.61
N PRO A 53 -23.91 1.49 1.89
CA PRO A 53 -22.99 1.03 2.94
C PRO A 53 -22.52 -0.41 2.76
N VAL A 54 -22.67 -0.99 1.56
CA VAL A 54 -22.33 -2.37 1.25
C VAL A 54 -20.99 -2.47 0.51
N ALA A 55 -19.92 -2.08 1.15
CA ALA A 55 -18.58 -2.33 0.65
C ALA A 55 -17.97 -3.60 1.24
N GLY A 56 -17.20 -4.30 0.42
CA GLY A 56 -16.10 -5.13 0.89
C GLY A 56 -16.45 -6.47 1.54
N LYS A 57 -17.22 -7.30 0.87
CA LYS A 57 -16.93 -8.74 0.97
C LYS A 57 -15.76 -9.03 0.06
N SER A 58 -14.86 -9.92 0.51
CA SER A 58 -13.67 -10.41 -0.16
C SER A 58 -13.78 -10.42 -1.69
N SER A 59 -12.72 -10.05 -2.36
CA SER A 59 -12.56 -10.30 -3.80
C SER A 59 -12.89 -11.77 -4.09
N HIS A 60 -13.65 -12.01 -5.13
CA HIS A 60 -13.99 -13.36 -5.56
C HIS A 60 -13.23 -13.69 -6.84
N TRP A 61 -12.67 -14.86 -6.89
CA TRP A 61 -12.02 -15.38 -8.09
C TRP A 61 -12.97 -16.25 -8.89
N VAL A 62 -13.14 -15.93 -10.18
CA VAL A 62 -13.89 -16.75 -11.12
C VAL A 62 -12.98 -17.29 -12.21
N TRP A 63 -13.28 -18.48 -12.72
CA TRP A 63 -12.56 -19.03 -13.87
C TRP A 63 -12.95 -18.26 -15.14
N ALA A 64 -11.96 -17.82 -15.89
CA ALA A 64 -12.17 -17.19 -17.19
C ALA A 64 -12.88 -18.17 -18.14
N ARG A 65 -13.87 -17.66 -18.86
CA ARG A 65 -14.65 -18.43 -19.84
C ARG A 65 -14.79 -17.63 -21.13
N ASP A 66 -14.72 -18.35 -22.23
CA ASP A 66 -15.01 -17.76 -23.53
C ASP A 66 -16.51 -17.51 -23.76
N PRO A 67 -16.94 -16.97 -24.92
CA PRO A 67 -18.34 -16.78 -25.25
C PRO A 67 -19.18 -18.06 -25.22
N GLN A 68 -18.59 -19.20 -25.52
CA GLN A 68 -19.21 -20.52 -25.56
C GLN A 68 -19.20 -21.20 -24.19
N GLY A 69 -18.62 -20.57 -23.17
CA GLY A 69 -18.54 -21.09 -21.80
C GLY A 69 -17.35 -22.03 -21.55
N LEU A 70 -16.47 -22.23 -22.52
CA LEU A 70 -15.27 -23.04 -22.37
C LEU A 70 -14.27 -22.38 -21.40
N PRO A 71 -13.57 -23.14 -20.57
CA PRO A 71 -12.49 -22.63 -19.77
C PRO A 71 -11.40 -22.00 -20.63
N VAL A 72 -10.86 -20.89 -20.18
CA VAL A 72 -9.75 -20.19 -20.85
C VAL A 72 -8.45 -20.56 -20.20
N ALA A 73 -7.44 -20.84 -21.01
CA ALA A 73 -6.09 -21.16 -20.58
C ALA A 73 -5.04 -20.37 -21.35
N VAL A 74 -3.87 -20.27 -20.73
CA VAL A 74 -2.64 -19.78 -21.33
C VAL A 74 -1.57 -20.85 -21.23
N ARG A 75 -0.61 -20.80 -22.12
CA ARG A 75 0.65 -21.56 -21.99
C ARG A 75 1.77 -20.60 -21.64
N GLY A 76 2.73 -21.11 -20.93
CA GLY A 76 3.89 -20.32 -20.58
C GLY A 76 4.89 -21.11 -19.75
N LYS A 77 6.03 -20.49 -19.56
CA LYS A 77 7.07 -20.97 -18.65
C LYS A 77 6.88 -20.34 -17.28
N LEU A 78 7.04 -21.14 -16.25
CA LEU A 78 7.06 -20.63 -14.88
C LEU A 78 8.48 -20.17 -14.57
N GLU A 79 8.64 -18.91 -14.25
CA GLU A 79 9.90 -18.28 -13.91
C GLU A 79 9.72 -17.42 -12.67
N ASP A 80 10.48 -17.64 -11.63
CA ASP A 80 10.46 -16.87 -10.38
C ASP A 80 9.07 -16.69 -9.74
N GLY A 81 8.21 -17.68 -9.86
CA GLY A 81 6.83 -17.59 -9.35
C GLY A 81 5.85 -16.86 -10.27
N PHE A 82 6.25 -16.49 -11.48
CA PHE A 82 5.42 -15.87 -12.52
C PHE A 82 5.29 -16.78 -13.73
N LEU A 83 4.17 -16.68 -14.42
CA LEU A 83 3.96 -17.37 -15.67
C LEU A 83 4.19 -16.42 -16.84
N ILE A 84 5.31 -16.58 -17.54
CA ILE A 84 5.59 -15.88 -18.79
C ILE A 84 4.77 -16.53 -19.89
N VAL A 85 3.78 -15.82 -20.41
CA VAL A 85 2.84 -16.34 -21.40
C VAL A 85 3.52 -16.44 -22.76
N SER A 86 3.37 -17.55 -23.44
CA SER A 86 3.93 -17.77 -24.76
C SER A 86 3.23 -16.93 -25.83
N LYS A 87 3.99 -16.44 -26.83
CA LYS A 87 3.46 -15.59 -27.92
C LYS A 87 2.43 -16.34 -28.81
N THR A 88 2.59 -17.63 -28.96
CA THR A 88 1.79 -18.43 -29.89
C THR A 88 0.81 -19.33 -29.16
N PRO A 89 -0.50 -19.18 -29.35
CA PRO A 89 -1.45 -20.17 -28.84
C PRO A 89 -1.25 -21.50 -29.58
N GLU A 90 -1.23 -22.56 -28.81
CA GLU A 90 -1.14 -23.92 -29.35
C GLU A 90 -2.42 -24.30 -30.14
N LYS A 91 -2.32 -25.43 -30.90
CA LYS A 91 -3.47 -26.06 -31.53
C LYS A 91 -4.65 -26.14 -30.58
N GLN A 92 -5.83 -25.77 -31.08
CA GLN A 92 -7.06 -25.71 -30.29
C GLN A 92 -7.38 -27.07 -29.67
N ASP A 93 -7.54 -27.07 -28.37
CA ASP A 93 -8.08 -28.19 -27.61
C ASP A 93 -9.60 -27.97 -27.50
N PRO A 94 -10.45 -28.89 -27.92
CA PRO A 94 -11.90 -28.70 -27.89
C PRO A 94 -12.47 -28.50 -26.46
N SER A 95 -11.71 -28.82 -25.43
CA SER A 95 -12.11 -28.67 -24.02
C SER A 95 -11.67 -27.35 -23.37
N VAL A 96 -10.76 -26.59 -24.02
CA VAL A 96 -10.15 -25.38 -23.46
C VAL A 96 -9.80 -24.40 -24.57
N ARG A 97 -10.14 -23.15 -24.43
CA ARG A 97 -9.68 -22.08 -25.33
C ARG A 97 -8.31 -21.58 -24.89
N ASN A 98 -7.29 -21.81 -25.69
CA ASN A 98 -5.98 -21.18 -25.51
C ASN A 98 -6.00 -19.75 -26.08
N VAL A 99 -5.49 -18.80 -25.31
CA VAL A 99 -5.48 -17.37 -25.64
C VAL A 99 -4.10 -16.77 -25.45
N SER A 100 -3.88 -15.67 -26.17
CA SER A 100 -2.68 -14.84 -26.01
C SER A 100 -2.81 -13.87 -24.83
N PHE A 101 -1.70 -13.32 -24.40
CA PHE A 101 -1.68 -12.40 -23.27
C PHE A 101 -2.58 -11.16 -23.45
N PRO A 102 -2.59 -10.46 -24.62
CA PRO A 102 -3.43 -9.29 -24.82
C PRO A 102 -4.94 -9.54 -24.69
N GLU A 103 -5.40 -10.76 -25.03
CA GLU A 103 -6.84 -11.12 -24.97
C GLU A 103 -7.35 -11.32 -23.53
N LEU A 104 -6.47 -11.56 -22.59
CA LEU A 104 -6.81 -12.00 -21.22
C LEU A 104 -7.71 -10.99 -20.48
N ARG A 105 -7.38 -9.72 -20.57
CA ARG A 105 -8.11 -8.66 -19.85
C ARG A 105 -9.55 -8.55 -20.35
N GLU A 106 -9.73 -8.53 -21.65
CA GLU A 106 -11.06 -8.45 -22.27
C GLU A 106 -11.92 -9.68 -21.95
N ILE A 107 -11.33 -10.87 -22.03
CA ILE A 107 -12.01 -12.13 -21.70
C ILE A 107 -12.44 -12.14 -20.24
N CYS A 108 -11.59 -11.70 -19.34
CA CYS A 108 -11.92 -11.62 -17.92
C CYS A 108 -13.02 -10.59 -17.65
N GLN A 109 -12.99 -9.43 -18.30
CA GLN A 109 -14.07 -8.44 -18.18
C GLN A 109 -15.40 -9.03 -18.65
N LYS A 110 -15.44 -9.67 -19.83
CA LYS A 110 -16.63 -10.35 -20.37
C LYS A 110 -17.09 -11.51 -19.48
N THR A 111 -16.15 -12.24 -18.88
CA THR A 111 -16.46 -13.32 -17.94
C THR A 111 -17.18 -12.78 -16.71
N ILE A 112 -16.69 -11.68 -16.13
CA ILE A 112 -17.30 -11.04 -14.94
C ILE A 112 -18.69 -10.52 -15.28
N GLN A 113 -18.86 -9.82 -16.40
CA GLN A 113 -20.14 -9.27 -16.85
C GLN A 113 -21.24 -10.33 -17.00
N ARG A 114 -20.89 -11.56 -17.37
CA ARG A 114 -21.83 -12.69 -17.50
C ARG A 114 -22.19 -13.36 -16.17
N THR A 115 -21.52 -13.03 -15.09
CA THR A 115 -21.91 -13.57 -13.77
C THR A 115 -23.20 -12.89 -13.29
N ARG A 116 -24.00 -13.60 -12.45
CA ARG A 116 -25.19 -13.00 -11.82
C ARG A 116 -24.91 -11.73 -11.01
N ARG A 117 -23.66 -11.44 -10.73
CA ARG A 117 -23.18 -10.29 -9.96
C ARG A 117 -22.38 -9.31 -10.83
N GLY A 118 -22.31 -9.54 -12.12
CA GLY A 118 -21.41 -8.83 -13.05
C GLY A 118 -21.63 -7.32 -13.09
N SER A 119 -22.88 -6.86 -12.98
CA SER A 119 -23.22 -5.44 -12.96
C SER A 119 -22.65 -4.65 -11.77
N PHE A 120 -22.21 -5.36 -10.72
CA PHE A 120 -21.70 -4.75 -9.48
C PHE A 120 -20.20 -5.02 -9.25
N HIS A 121 -19.51 -5.57 -10.25
CA HIS A 121 -18.12 -5.97 -10.12
C HIS A 121 -17.30 -5.49 -11.31
N SER A 122 -16.09 -5.02 -11.00
CA SER A 122 -15.03 -4.72 -11.96
C SER A 122 -13.97 -5.82 -11.94
N LEU A 123 -13.10 -5.80 -12.94
CA LEU A 123 -11.94 -6.67 -12.99
C LEU A 123 -10.82 -6.08 -12.12
N GLY A 124 -10.37 -6.85 -11.13
CA GLY A 124 -9.12 -6.62 -10.42
C GLY A 124 -7.94 -7.20 -11.21
N HIS A 125 -7.40 -8.31 -10.71
CA HIS A 125 -6.26 -8.98 -11.31
C HIS A 125 -6.68 -10.15 -12.21
N VAL A 126 -5.81 -10.48 -13.17
CA VAL A 126 -5.85 -11.72 -13.93
C VAL A 126 -4.69 -12.59 -13.48
N ARG A 127 -4.94 -13.86 -13.16
CA ARG A 127 -3.94 -14.79 -12.66
C ARG A 127 -4.06 -16.14 -13.35
N ALA A 128 -2.94 -16.85 -13.42
CA ALA A 128 -2.94 -18.26 -13.78
C ALA A 128 -3.14 -19.15 -12.55
N ALA A 129 -3.82 -20.27 -12.70
CA ALA A 129 -4.01 -21.24 -11.62
C ALA A 129 -4.20 -22.67 -12.15
N ARG A 130 -3.90 -23.65 -11.29
CA ARG A 130 -4.28 -25.04 -11.49
C ARG A 130 -5.44 -25.41 -10.59
N ARG A 131 -6.40 -26.22 -11.10
CA ARG A 131 -7.64 -26.54 -10.37
C ARG A 131 -7.40 -27.14 -8.98
N ARG A 132 -6.29 -27.83 -8.77
CA ARG A 132 -6.01 -28.55 -7.52
C ARG A 132 -5.09 -27.81 -6.54
N GLU A 133 -4.41 -26.76 -6.97
CA GLU A 133 -3.33 -26.17 -6.19
C GLU A 133 -3.72 -24.89 -5.47
N GLY A 134 -4.88 -24.28 -5.78
CA GLY A 134 -5.37 -23.06 -5.08
C GLY A 134 -4.50 -21.80 -5.26
N VAL A 135 -3.36 -21.93 -5.93
CA VAL A 135 -2.37 -20.87 -6.10
C VAL A 135 -2.76 -19.98 -7.28
N ASN A 136 -2.70 -18.68 -7.08
CA ASN A 136 -2.90 -17.67 -8.12
C ASN A 136 -1.55 -17.10 -8.54
N ILE A 137 -1.09 -17.45 -9.74
CA ILE A 137 0.21 -17.03 -10.27
C ILE A 137 0.04 -15.79 -11.13
N PRO A 138 0.82 -14.73 -10.92
CA PRO A 138 0.87 -13.58 -11.81
C PRO A 138 1.25 -13.99 -13.24
N LEU A 139 0.67 -13.29 -14.22
CA LEU A 139 0.90 -13.51 -15.64
C LEU A 139 1.75 -12.37 -16.19
N LEU A 140 2.72 -12.72 -17.03
CA LEU A 140 3.52 -11.77 -17.77
C LEU A 140 3.33 -11.92 -19.27
N ALA A 141 3.44 -10.80 -19.98
CA ALA A 141 3.55 -10.81 -21.42
C ALA A 141 4.81 -11.55 -21.90
N PRO A 142 4.78 -12.16 -23.07
CA PRO A 142 5.99 -12.71 -23.68
C PRO A 142 6.98 -11.58 -23.98
N ARG A 143 8.21 -11.74 -23.50
CA ARG A 143 9.27 -10.76 -23.75
C ARG A 143 9.73 -10.79 -25.21
N PRO A 144 10.16 -9.65 -25.79
CA PRO A 144 10.95 -9.63 -27.02
C PRO A 144 12.20 -10.50 -26.83
N VAL A 145 12.57 -11.27 -27.85
CA VAL A 145 13.65 -12.27 -27.75
C VAL A 145 15.05 -11.63 -27.67
N ASP A 146 15.18 -10.34 -27.97
CA ASP A 146 16.46 -9.71 -28.29
C ASP A 146 17.02 -8.76 -27.23
N GLU A 147 16.30 -8.52 -26.12
CA GLU A 147 16.80 -7.66 -25.03
C GLU A 147 16.59 -8.33 -23.67
N GLU A 148 17.67 -8.58 -22.94
CA GLU A 148 17.58 -8.94 -21.54
C GLU A 148 17.02 -7.74 -20.74
N PRO A 149 15.85 -7.85 -20.11
CA PRO A 149 15.27 -6.74 -19.38
C PRO A 149 16.17 -6.35 -18.21
N ARG A 150 16.38 -5.04 -18.04
CA ARG A 150 17.12 -4.48 -16.89
C ARG A 150 16.46 -4.83 -15.56
N VAL A 151 15.12 -4.89 -15.57
CA VAL A 151 14.29 -5.18 -14.40
C VAL A 151 13.26 -6.24 -14.76
N THR A 152 13.14 -7.24 -13.90
CA THR A 152 12.22 -8.37 -14.09
C THR A 152 11.06 -8.36 -13.11
N ARG A 153 11.17 -7.59 -12.02
CA ARG A 153 10.24 -7.62 -10.90
C ARG A 153 10.35 -6.38 -10.02
N VAL A 154 9.25 -6.03 -9.34
CA VAL A 154 9.24 -5.08 -8.22
C VAL A 154 8.77 -5.81 -6.96
N VAL A 155 9.50 -5.64 -5.85
CA VAL A 155 9.13 -6.14 -4.52
C VAL A 155 8.91 -4.96 -3.60
N ILE A 156 7.74 -4.89 -2.94
CA ILE A 156 7.35 -3.78 -2.08
C ILE A 156 7.28 -4.23 -0.64
N PHE A 157 7.96 -3.48 0.23
CA PHE A 157 7.86 -3.57 1.69
C PHE A 157 7.31 -2.26 2.23
N GLY A 158 6.29 -2.34 3.09
CA GLY A 158 5.64 -1.13 3.57
C GLY A 158 4.55 -1.37 4.62
N ASP A 159 3.81 -0.31 4.84
CA ASP A 159 2.73 -0.25 5.81
C ASP A 159 1.35 -0.11 5.13
N SER A 160 0.40 0.56 5.81
CA SER A 160 -0.98 0.73 5.33
C SER A 160 -1.09 1.53 4.02
N LEU A 161 -0.13 2.41 3.71
CA LEU A 161 -0.10 3.16 2.45
C LEU A 161 0.10 2.23 1.24
N SER A 162 0.72 1.07 1.48
CA SER A 162 1.10 0.10 0.45
C SER A 162 0.33 -1.21 0.55
N ASP A 163 -0.40 -1.49 1.64
CA ASP A 163 -1.09 -2.77 1.86
C ASP A 163 -2.21 -2.99 0.83
N SER A 164 -2.02 -3.95 -0.06
CA SER A 164 -3.01 -4.36 -1.05
C SER A 164 -4.01 -5.41 -0.51
N GLY A 165 -4.30 -5.35 0.80
CA GLY A 165 -5.33 -6.16 1.46
C GLY A 165 -4.80 -7.39 2.20
N LYS A 166 -3.50 -7.48 2.48
CA LYS A 166 -2.93 -8.59 3.27
C LYS A 166 -3.43 -8.61 4.70
N LEU A 167 -3.50 -7.45 5.36
CA LEU A 167 -4.06 -7.35 6.70
C LEU A 167 -5.51 -7.80 6.72
N LYS A 168 -6.31 -7.40 5.72
CA LYS A 168 -7.70 -7.85 5.56
C LYS A 168 -7.83 -9.34 5.35
N GLN A 169 -6.96 -9.94 4.57
CA GLN A 169 -6.94 -11.40 4.36
C GLN A 169 -6.68 -12.14 5.67
N ARG A 170 -5.78 -11.60 6.52
CA ARG A 170 -5.43 -12.20 7.81
C ARG A 170 -6.53 -12.01 8.86
N LEU A 171 -7.05 -10.79 9.01
CA LEU A 171 -8.03 -10.46 10.05
C LEU A 171 -9.48 -10.64 9.59
N ARG A 172 -9.73 -10.75 8.29
CA ARG A 172 -11.04 -10.86 7.63
C ARG A 172 -11.98 -9.68 7.78
N ILE A 173 -11.92 -8.95 8.85
CA ILE A 173 -12.82 -7.84 9.20
C ILE A 173 -12.18 -6.45 9.09
N PHE A 174 -10.85 -6.33 9.13
CA PHE A 174 -10.13 -5.05 9.23
C PHE A 174 -9.19 -4.79 8.03
N PRO A 175 -9.17 -3.60 7.45
CA PRO A 175 -10.15 -2.53 7.62
C PRO A 175 -11.50 -2.95 7.08
N GLY A 176 -12.56 -2.42 7.73
CA GLY A 176 -13.96 -2.64 7.35
C GLY A 176 -14.38 -1.72 6.19
N ARG A 177 -15.72 -1.55 6.04
CA ARG A 177 -16.28 -0.57 5.13
C ARG A 177 -16.07 0.84 5.69
N PRO A 178 -15.92 1.86 4.87
CA PRO A 178 -15.98 1.92 3.40
C PRO A 178 -14.60 1.76 2.72
N TYR A 179 -13.62 1.19 3.42
CA TYR A 179 -12.31 0.91 2.85
C TYR A 179 -12.38 -0.14 1.75
N TRP A 180 -11.77 0.15 0.62
CA TRP A 180 -11.87 -0.66 -0.58
C TRP A 180 -11.04 -1.95 -0.46
N ILE A 181 -11.70 -3.08 -0.31
CA ILE A 181 -11.15 -4.45 -0.36
C ILE A 181 -9.87 -4.64 0.47
N GLY A 182 -9.84 -4.02 1.65
CA GLY A 182 -8.73 -4.15 2.58
C GLY A 182 -7.56 -3.18 2.35
N ARG A 183 -7.67 -2.28 1.36
CA ARG A 183 -6.78 -1.12 1.27
C ARG A 183 -7.21 -0.07 2.28
N PHE A 184 -6.28 0.73 2.75
CA PHE A 184 -6.59 1.87 3.60
C PHE A 184 -6.92 3.10 2.75
N SER A 185 -7.84 2.93 1.81
CA SER A 185 -8.27 3.93 0.85
C SER A 185 -9.67 3.61 0.34
N ASN A 186 -10.29 4.55 -0.38
CA ASN A 186 -11.58 4.35 -1.07
C ASN A 186 -11.47 3.62 -2.41
N GLY A 187 -10.28 3.19 -2.81
CA GLY A 187 -10.02 2.43 -4.03
C GLY A 187 -8.66 1.74 -4.00
N PRO A 188 -8.10 1.36 -5.16
CA PRO A 188 -6.74 0.84 -5.27
C PRO A 188 -5.72 1.79 -4.67
N ASN A 189 -4.67 1.23 -4.08
CA ASN A 189 -3.52 2.02 -3.65
C ASN A 189 -2.47 2.14 -4.77
N TRP A 190 -1.41 2.91 -4.53
CA TRP A 190 -0.36 3.15 -5.51
C TRP A 190 0.33 1.86 -6.00
N ALA A 191 0.47 0.84 -5.16
CA ALA A 191 1.05 -0.44 -5.55
C ALA A 191 0.16 -1.21 -6.54
N ASP A 192 -1.18 -1.14 -6.37
CA ASP A 192 -2.12 -1.71 -7.32
C ASP A 192 -2.09 -0.96 -8.67
N TYR A 193 -1.92 0.36 -8.65
CA TYR A 193 -1.78 1.17 -9.88
C TYR A 193 -0.44 0.90 -10.56
N LEU A 194 0.64 0.82 -9.79
CA LEU A 194 1.98 0.54 -10.32
C LEU A 194 2.02 -0.83 -11.01
N GLU A 195 1.43 -1.88 -10.39
CA GLU A 195 1.32 -3.21 -11.02
C GLU A 195 0.60 -3.16 -12.39
N ARG A 196 -0.34 -2.24 -12.55
CA ARG A 196 -1.06 -2.07 -13.83
C ARG A 196 -0.30 -1.24 -14.84
N MET A 197 0.57 -0.36 -14.38
CA MET A 197 1.36 0.54 -15.20
C MET A 197 2.63 -0.15 -15.71
N LEU A 198 3.32 -0.85 -14.81
CA LEU A 198 4.53 -1.56 -15.14
C LEU A 198 4.20 -2.87 -15.88
N ASP A 199 5.00 -3.21 -16.86
CA ASP A 199 4.92 -4.48 -17.59
C ASP A 199 5.77 -5.57 -16.91
N VAL A 200 5.95 -5.42 -15.58
CA VAL A 200 6.67 -6.36 -14.72
C VAL A 200 5.84 -6.70 -13.49
N PRO A 201 6.01 -7.90 -12.90
CA PRO A 201 5.29 -8.29 -11.71
C PRO A 201 5.60 -7.40 -10.53
N VAL A 202 4.57 -7.07 -9.76
CA VAL A 202 4.70 -6.40 -8.48
C VAL A 202 4.34 -7.36 -7.36
N GLN A 203 5.33 -7.73 -6.54
CA GLN A 203 5.16 -8.58 -5.37
C GLN A 203 5.13 -7.69 -4.11
N ASN A 204 3.94 -7.52 -3.56
CA ASN A 204 3.72 -6.63 -2.43
C ASN A 204 3.70 -7.40 -1.10
N HIS A 205 4.62 -7.07 -0.18
CA HIS A 205 4.73 -7.66 1.16
C HIS A 205 4.19 -6.76 2.27
N SER A 206 3.69 -5.58 1.94
CA SER A 206 3.24 -4.57 2.90
C SER A 206 2.07 -5.02 3.76
N TYR A 207 2.02 -4.53 5.00
CA TYR A 207 0.94 -4.77 5.96
C TYR A 207 0.49 -3.47 6.63
N GLY A 208 -0.81 -3.27 6.75
CA GLY A 208 -1.38 -2.16 7.52
C GLY A 208 -0.87 -2.13 8.96
N GLY A 209 -0.46 -0.95 9.44
CA GLY A 209 0.08 -0.75 10.78
C GLY A 209 1.53 -1.19 10.99
N ALA A 210 2.23 -1.66 9.96
CA ALA A 210 3.61 -2.09 10.07
C ALA A 210 4.54 -0.93 10.46
N SER A 211 5.39 -1.16 11.48
CA SER A 211 6.52 -0.29 11.82
C SER A 211 7.77 -0.72 11.04
N VAL A 212 8.75 0.13 10.90
CA VAL A 212 10.04 -0.25 10.30
C VAL A 212 10.88 -1.04 11.27
N HIS A 213 10.97 -0.54 12.51
CA HIS A 213 11.72 -1.19 13.56
C HIS A 213 10.88 -2.25 14.27
N PRO A 214 11.36 -3.49 14.44
CA PRO A 214 10.70 -4.47 15.30
C PRO A 214 10.58 -3.91 16.70
N ARG A 215 9.37 -3.80 17.23
CA ARG A 215 9.19 -3.33 18.61
C ARG A 215 9.67 -4.40 19.56
N SER A 216 10.68 -4.09 20.36
CA SER A 216 11.18 -4.98 21.40
C SER A 216 10.14 -5.14 22.51
N LEU A 217 9.88 -6.37 22.93
CA LEU A 217 9.04 -6.74 24.07
C LEU A 217 9.61 -6.33 25.44
N MET A 218 10.73 -5.62 25.48
CA MET A 218 11.54 -5.43 26.70
C MET A 218 11.65 -3.96 27.16
N SER A 219 10.55 -3.28 27.36
CA SER A 219 10.58 -2.06 28.18
C SER A 219 9.34 -2.00 29.07
N GLY A 220 9.54 -2.22 30.35
CA GLY A 220 8.75 -1.95 31.57
C GLY A 220 7.31 -1.40 31.54
N GLU A 221 6.58 -1.58 30.49
CA GLU A 221 5.24 -1.02 30.27
C GLU A 221 4.12 -2.01 30.68
N ASN A 222 2.98 -1.47 31.06
CA ASN A 222 1.83 -2.19 31.61
C ASN A 222 1.37 -3.35 30.71
N LEU A 223 1.00 -4.50 31.29
CA LEU A 223 0.58 -5.72 30.57
C LEU A 223 -0.55 -5.47 29.55
N ILE A 224 -1.48 -4.57 29.84
CA ILE A 224 -2.60 -4.23 28.95
C ILE A 224 -2.12 -3.44 27.71
N THR A 225 -1.19 -2.51 27.92
CA THR A 225 -0.56 -1.77 26.83
C THR A 225 0.32 -2.69 25.99
N LYS A 226 1.02 -3.64 26.63
CA LYS A 226 1.78 -4.69 25.95
C LYS A 226 0.87 -5.58 25.11
N MET A 227 -0.25 -6.06 25.62
CA MET A 227 -1.17 -6.93 24.87
C MET A 227 -1.78 -6.22 23.67
N ALA A 228 -2.10 -4.94 23.76
CA ALA A 228 -2.59 -4.15 22.64
C ALA A 228 -1.49 -3.87 21.60
N GLU A 229 -0.26 -3.57 22.05
CA GLU A 229 0.89 -3.36 21.20
C GLU A 229 1.41 -4.66 20.59
N GLU A 230 1.44 -5.74 21.36
CA GLU A 230 1.76 -7.09 20.90
C GLU A 230 0.73 -7.60 19.89
N GLY A 231 -0.57 -7.36 20.12
CA GLY A 231 -1.63 -7.69 19.16
C GLY A 231 -1.41 -6.98 17.82
N GLN A 232 -1.03 -5.71 17.83
CA GLN A 232 -0.67 -4.97 16.63
C GLN A 232 0.61 -5.50 15.98
N PHE A 233 1.63 -5.85 16.76
CA PHE A 233 2.87 -6.45 16.28
C PHE A 233 2.65 -7.83 15.64
N PHE A 234 1.90 -8.71 16.31
CA PHE A 234 1.57 -10.04 15.78
C PHE A 234 0.67 -10.00 14.54
N VAL A 235 -0.11 -8.94 14.40
CA VAL A 235 -1.07 -8.80 13.31
C VAL A 235 -0.44 -8.14 12.10
N SER A 236 0.34 -7.08 12.27
CA SER A 236 0.82 -6.26 11.15
C SER A 236 2.22 -6.65 10.66
N GLY A 237 3.09 -7.16 11.54
CA GLY A 237 4.47 -7.44 11.15
C GLY A 237 5.28 -6.17 10.80
N SER A 238 6.52 -6.08 11.24
CA SER A 238 7.38 -4.95 10.85
C SER A 238 7.93 -5.13 9.43
N LEU A 239 8.45 -4.04 8.84
CA LEU A 239 9.19 -4.13 7.57
C LEU A 239 10.36 -5.12 7.68
N GLY A 240 11.04 -5.16 8.83
CA GLY A 240 12.09 -6.13 9.10
C GLY A 240 11.62 -7.58 8.95
N LEU A 241 10.45 -7.92 9.51
CA LEU A 241 9.86 -9.26 9.37
C LEU A 241 9.38 -9.55 7.94
N GLN A 242 8.86 -8.55 7.23
CA GLN A 242 8.49 -8.70 5.81
C GLN A 242 9.70 -9.08 4.96
N ILE A 243 10.83 -8.42 5.21
CA ILE A 243 12.09 -8.65 4.49
C ILE A 243 12.72 -9.98 4.90
N GLU A 244 12.67 -10.33 6.18
CA GLU A 244 13.14 -11.61 6.69
C GLU A 244 12.39 -12.78 6.04
N ASP A 245 11.06 -12.74 6.08
CA ASP A 245 10.20 -13.73 5.43
C ASP A 245 10.46 -13.81 3.91
N TYR A 246 10.65 -12.66 3.24
CA TYR A 246 11.00 -12.62 1.82
C TYR A 246 12.38 -13.24 1.56
N THR A 247 13.38 -12.85 2.33
CA THR A 247 14.77 -13.34 2.17
C THR A 247 14.83 -14.85 2.33
N GLU A 248 14.23 -15.37 3.39
CA GLU A 248 14.24 -16.81 3.68
C GLU A 248 13.49 -17.63 2.62
N ARG A 249 12.33 -17.16 2.18
CA ARG A 249 11.48 -17.93 1.25
C ARG A 249 11.92 -17.82 -0.19
N PHE A 250 12.35 -16.66 -0.63
CA PHE A 250 12.55 -16.37 -2.04
C PHE A 250 14.03 -16.29 -2.44
N LEU A 251 14.87 -15.67 -1.63
CA LEU A 251 16.29 -15.52 -1.95
C LEU A 251 17.12 -16.73 -1.50
N GLU A 252 17.06 -17.09 -0.21
CA GLU A 252 17.80 -18.24 0.33
C GLU A 252 17.16 -19.57 -0.08
N GLY A 253 15.84 -19.58 -0.30
CA GLY A 253 15.10 -20.73 -0.82
C GLY A 253 15.32 -21.02 -2.29
N GLY A 254 16.10 -20.20 -3.02
CA GLY A 254 16.45 -20.41 -4.43
C GLY A 254 15.27 -20.28 -5.40
N THR A 255 14.24 -19.49 -5.04
CA THR A 255 13.07 -19.27 -5.90
C THR A 255 13.14 -17.99 -6.71
N VAL A 256 14.11 -17.12 -6.44
CA VAL A 256 14.38 -15.89 -7.20
C VAL A 256 15.76 -15.99 -7.82
N ASP A 257 15.81 -16.15 -9.14
CA ASP A 257 17.05 -16.34 -9.87
C ASP A 257 17.84 -15.04 -10.11
N HIS A 258 17.16 -13.87 -10.05
CA HIS A 258 17.74 -12.59 -10.42
C HIS A 258 17.41 -11.46 -9.42
N PRO A 259 17.91 -11.50 -8.17
CA PRO A 259 17.72 -10.40 -7.23
C PRO A 259 18.38 -9.09 -7.69
N ASP A 260 19.41 -9.18 -8.52
CA ASP A 260 20.08 -8.05 -9.17
C ASP A 260 19.21 -7.34 -10.21
N LYS A 261 18.23 -8.04 -10.80
CA LYS A 261 17.21 -7.49 -11.73
C LYS A 261 15.88 -7.18 -11.05
N THR A 262 15.83 -7.21 -9.72
CA THR A 262 14.64 -6.90 -8.91
C THR A 262 14.76 -5.52 -8.29
N ILE A 263 13.71 -4.70 -8.41
CA ILE A 263 13.61 -3.44 -7.66
C ILE A 263 13.00 -3.73 -6.30
N PHE A 264 13.70 -3.34 -5.23
CA PHE A 264 13.21 -3.42 -3.87
C PHE A 264 12.75 -2.04 -3.41
N LEU A 265 11.46 -1.88 -3.18
CA LEU A 265 10.84 -0.61 -2.85
C LEU A 265 10.39 -0.59 -1.39
N PHE A 266 10.75 0.47 -0.67
CA PHE A 266 10.48 0.65 0.76
C PHE A 266 9.65 1.91 0.99
N TRP A 267 8.47 1.77 1.60
CA TRP A 267 7.71 2.91 2.09
C TRP A 267 7.09 2.61 3.45
N GLY A 268 7.61 3.22 4.47
CA GLY A 268 7.14 3.06 5.84
C GLY A 268 7.97 3.87 6.82
N GLY A 269 7.49 3.96 8.05
CA GLY A 269 8.13 4.69 9.15
C GLY A 269 7.17 5.63 9.87
N ALA A 270 6.04 6.01 9.27
CA ALA A 270 5.03 6.83 9.94
C ALA A 270 4.48 6.13 11.19
N ASN A 271 4.25 4.83 11.15
CA ASN A 271 3.71 4.06 12.28
C ASN A 271 4.66 3.98 13.47
N ASP A 272 5.96 4.14 13.27
CA ASP A 272 6.92 4.18 14.38
C ASP A 272 6.68 5.39 15.29
N TYR A 273 6.09 6.46 14.74
CA TYR A 273 5.71 7.68 15.46
C TYR A 273 4.23 7.68 15.82
N LEU A 274 3.36 7.35 14.88
CA LEU A 274 1.91 7.53 14.96
C LEU A 274 1.18 6.39 15.69
N ALA A 275 1.74 5.20 15.77
CA ALA A 275 1.11 4.04 16.42
C ALA A 275 0.76 4.24 17.90
N LYS A 276 1.30 5.28 18.54
CA LYS A 276 0.97 5.68 19.91
C LYS A 276 -0.17 6.70 19.98
N ILE A 277 -0.62 7.22 18.84
CA ILE A 277 -1.66 8.28 18.75
C ILE A 277 -3.10 7.75 18.90
N PRO A 278 -3.51 6.59 18.34
CA PRO A 278 -4.93 6.28 18.20
C PRO A 278 -5.64 5.95 19.49
N PHE A 279 -4.95 5.48 20.51
CA PHE A 279 -5.65 4.86 21.60
C PHE A 279 -5.72 5.64 22.90
N TYR A 280 -4.79 6.52 23.27
CA TYR A 280 -4.88 7.27 24.55
C TYR A 280 -3.91 8.45 24.67
N GLY A 281 -4.12 9.52 23.95
CA GLY A 281 -3.63 10.86 24.35
C GLY A 281 -2.11 11.06 24.46
N THR A 282 -1.28 10.24 23.82
CA THR A 282 0.15 10.20 24.09
C THR A 282 1.06 10.58 22.93
N VAL A 283 0.56 11.24 21.89
CA VAL A 283 1.43 11.99 20.96
C VAL A 283 2.28 12.96 21.76
N GLN A 284 1.67 13.61 22.73
CA GLN A 284 2.32 14.58 23.60
C GLN A 284 3.58 14.02 24.25
N THR A 285 3.50 12.81 24.85
CA THR A 285 4.67 12.22 25.55
C THR A 285 5.81 11.87 24.61
N LEU A 286 5.55 11.47 23.36
CA LEU A 286 6.60 11.19 22.39
C LEU A 286 7.25 12.46 21.86
N LEU A 287 6.43 13.47 21.53
CA LEU A 287 6.89 14.71 20.93
C LEU A 287 7.61 15.61 21.93
N ASP A 288 7.23 15.54 23.22
CA ASP A 288 7.79 16.36 24.29
C ASP A 288 8.95 15.69 25.03
N ARG A 289 9.18 14.39 24.85
CA ARG A 289 10.32 13.72 25.48
C ARG A 289 11.64 14.28 24.98
N PRO A 290 12.58 14.64 25.87
CA PRO A 290 13.94 15.00 25.48
C PRO A 290 14.63 13.86 24.72
N MET A 291 15.61 14.21 23.90
CA MET A 291 16.35 13.25 23.07
C MET A 291 16.97 12.12 23.90
N GLU A 292 17.50 12.45 25.09
CA GLU A 292 18.14 11.52 26.01
C GLU A 292 17.16 10.48 26.61
N THR A 293 15.88 10.81 26.69
CA THR A 293 14.85 9.97 27.29
C THR A 293 13.91 9.30 26.27
N GLY A 294 14.26 9.30 24.96
CA GLY A 294 13.53 8.59 23.94
C GLY A 294 12.54 9.43 23.13
N GLY A 295 12.88 10.70 22.88
CA GLY A 295 12.14 11.57 21.97
C GLY A 295 12.13 11.08 20.52
N TYR A 296 11.45 11.80 19.63
CA TYR A 296 11.28 11.40 18.24
C TYR A 296 12.62 11.23 17.48
N GLN A 297 13.67 11.95 17.87
CA GLN A 297 15.01 11.80 17.29
C GLN A 297 15.58 10.40 17.55
N THR A 298 15.36 9.85 18.74
CA THR A 298 15.79 8.48 19.08
C THR A 298 15.02 7.46 18.26
N ILE A 299 13.72 7.67 18.05
CA ILE A 299 12.90 6.80 17.20
C ILE A 299 13.35 6.89 15.76
N ALA A 300 13.54 8.10 15.23
CA ALA A 300 14.05 8.33 13.88
C ALA A 300 15.36 7.58 13.64
N ARG A 301 16.31 7.70 14.58
CA ARG A 301 17.59 6.99 14.49
C ARG A 301 17.40 5.46 14.43
N ARG A 302 16.53 4.89 15.24
CA ARG A 302 16.24 3.44 15.22
C ARG A 302 15.62 3.00 13.90
N VAL A 303 14.63 3.75 13.40
CA VAL A 303 13.97 3.48 12.14
C VAL A 303 14.97 3.49 10.99
N ILE A 304 15.83 4.49 10.93
CA ILE A 304 16.81 4.66 9.87
C ILE A 304 17.89 3.57 9.93
N LEU A 305 18.40 3.24 11.12
CA LEU A 305 19.33 2.12 11.28
C LEU A 305 18.71 0.80 10.82
N SER A 306 17.45 0.55 11.18
CA SER A 306 16.72 -0.65 10.71
C SER A 306 16.58 -0.68 9.19
N LYS A 307 16.26 0.44 8.54
CA LYS A 307 16.22 0.51 7.06
C LYS A 307 17.60 0.21 6.44
N LYS A 308 18.68 0.77 7.01
CA LYS A 308 20.04 0.47 6.55
C LYS A 308 20.36 -1.02 6.63
N ASP A 309 20.04 -1.66 7.75
CA ASP A 309 20.32 -3.09 7.95
C ASP A 309 19.48 -3.97 7.03
N GLN A 310 18.24 -3.58 6.76
CA GLN A 310 17.36 -4.24 5.81
C GLN A 310 17.91 -4.17 4.37
N ILE A 311 18.38 -3.00 3.93
CA ILE A 311 19.03 -2.83 2.62
C ILE A 311 20.32 -3.67 2.53
N ARG A 312 21.16 -3.64 3.56
CA ARG A 312 22.38 -4.46 3.63
C ARG A 312 22.08 -5.96 3.54
N ARG A 313 21.03 -6.42 4.20
CA ARG A 313 20.59 -7.81 4.17
C ARG A 313 20.21 -8.24 2.76
N LEU A 314 19.38 -7.46 2.08
CA LEU A 314 19.00 -7.74 0.69
C LEU A 314 20.19 -7.63 -0.27
N TYR A 315 21.08 -6.65 -0.08
CA TYR A 315 22.30 -6.51 -0.88
C TYR A 315 23.19 -7.74 -0.76
N LYS A 316 23.39 -8.27 0.44
CA LYS A 316 24.14 -9.51 0.69
C LYS A 316 23.49 -10.72 0.00
N ALA A 317 22.18 -10.72 -0.17
CA ALA A 317 21.43 -11.74 -0.89
C ALA A 317 21.37 -11.51 -2.42
N GLY A 318 22.15 -10.55 -2.94
CA GLY A 318 22.28 -10.29 -4.38
C GLY A 318 21.47 -9.13 -4.93
N ALA A 319 20.64 -8.46 -4.13
CA ALA A 319 19.89 -7.29 -4.58
C ALA A 319 20.81 -6.11 -4.93
N ARG A 320 20.43 -5.35 -5.97
CA ARG A 320 21.22 -4.21 -6.45
C ARG A 320 20.41 -2.93 -6.60
N ARG A 321 19.10 -3.00 -6.82
CA ARG A 321 18.24 -1.84 -7.07
C ARG A 321 17.27 -1.61 -5.92
N PHE A 322 17.40 -0.45 -5.30
CA PHE A 322 16.60 -0.06 -4.13
C PHE A 322 15.94 1.30 -4.37
N MET A 323 14.65 1.40 -4.08
CA MET A 323 13.95 2.67 -4.02
C MET A 323 13.41 2.87 -2.60
N VAL A 324 13.80 3.95 -1.94
CA VAL A 324 13.44 4.24 -0.55
C VAL A 324 12.69 5.56 -0.49
N LEU A 325 11.39 5.48 -0.33
CA LEU A 325 10.53 6.67 -0.23
C LEU A 325 10.67 7.30 1.15
N ASN A 326 10.74 8.63 1.19
CA ASN A 326 10.71 9.40 2.42
C ASN A 326 9.26 9.57 2.94
N LEU A 327 9.08 10.17 4.10
CA LEU A 327 7.77 10.42 4.69
C LEU A 327 7.16 11.72 4.15
N PRO A 328 5.90 11.71 3.72
CA PRO A 328 5.15 12.95 3.50
C PRO A 328 5.01 13.72 4.82
N ASP A 329 4.77 15.02 4.76
CA ASP A 329 4.66 15.83 5.96
C ASP A 329 3.45 15.39 6.82
N LEU A 330 3.75 14.78 7.97
CA LEU A 330 2.73 14.31 8.91
C LEU A 330 1.95 15.48 9.53
N GLY A 331 2.55 16.66 9.63
CA GLY A 331 1.90 17.87 10.13
C GLY A 331 0.90 18.48 9.16
N ALA A 332 0.97 18.13 7.88
CA ALA A 332 0.02 18.52 6.85
C ALA A 332 -1.16 17.55 6.69
N THR A 333 -1.20 16.47 7.48
CA THR A 333 -2.27 15.46 7.41
C THR A 333 -3.47 15.84 8.28
N PRO A 334 -4.69 15.35 7.97
CA PRO A 334 -5.89 15.62 8.77
C PRO A 334 -5.81 15.15 10.23
N ILE A 335 -4.81 14.35 10.61
CA ILE A 335 -4.64 13.87 11.98
C ILE A 335 -4.52 15.01 13.00
N VAL A 336 -3.99 16.16 12.59
CA VAL A 336 -3.84 17.35 13.44
C VAL A 336 -5.18 17.95 13.81
N LEU A 337 -6.21 17.81 12.97
CA LEU A 337 -7.54 18.37 13.21
C LEU A 337 -8.29 17.61 14.33
N GLN A 338 -7.91 16.37 14.60
CA GLN A 338 -8.59 15.52 15.59
C GLN A 338 -7.94 15.50 16.96
N ASN A 339 -6.70 15.92 17.07
CA ASN A 339 -5.96 15.94 18.32
C ASN A 339 -5.95 17.33 18.94
N SER A 340 -6.78 17.52 19.96
CA SER A 340 -6.84 18.76 20.74
C SER A 340 -6.00 18.70 22.04
N ASN A 341 -5.27 17.62 22.27
CA ASN A 341 -4.62 17.38 23.56
C ASN A 341 -3.12 17.71 23.58
N TYR A 342 -2.52 18.02 22.42
CA TYR A 342 -1.11 18.39 22.38
C TYR A 342 -0.94 19.86 22.79
N SER A 343 -0.43 20.10 23.97
CA SER A 343 -0.17 21.47 24.47
C SER A 343 1.27 21.93 24.29
N GLY A 344 2.21 21.00 24.01
CA GLY A 344 3.64 21.34 23.97
C GLY A 344 4.13 21.94 25.28
N ASP A 345 4.87 23.03 25.16
CA ASP A 345 5.45 23.79 26.26
C ASP A 345 4.47 24.74 26.97
N ASN A 346 3.28 24.93 26.43
CA ASN A 346 2.25 25.81 27.00
C ASN A 346 0.95 25.04 27.24
N PRO A 347 0.62 24.66 28.49
CA PRO A 347 -0.60 23.93 28.83
C PRO A 347 -1.89 24.77 28.61
N ASP A 348 -1.80 26.08 28.58
CA ASP A 348 -2.95 26.99 28.49
C ASP A 348 -3.39 27.27 27.05
N ARG A 349 -2.75 26.67 26.04
CA ARG A 349 -3.14 26.79 24.63
C ARG A 349 -4.61 26.45 24.42
N SER A 350 -5.28 27.27 23.65
CA SER A 350 -6.61 26.97 23.12
C SER A 350 -6.61 25.71 22.24
N PRO A 351 -7.77 25.09 21.97
CA PRO A 351 -7.83 23.92 21.10
C PRO A 351 -7.24 24.18 19.70
N THR A 352 -7.37 25.38 19.15
CA THR A 352 -6.79 25.77 17.86
C THR A 352 -5.27 25.87 17.93
N GLU A 353 -4.73 26.52 18.94
CA GLU A 353 -3.29 26.63 19.16
C GLU A 353 -2.65 25.25 19.36
N LYS A 354 -3.31 24.34 20.09
CA LYS A 354 -2.86 22.96 20.25
C LYS A 354 -2.74 22.22 18.93
N LYS A 355 -3.70 22.42 18.01
CA LYS A 355 -3.62 21.83 16.66
C LYS A 355 -2.47 22.43 15.84
N ILE A 356 -2.30 23.74 15.90
CA ILE A 356 -1.19 24.44 15.22
C ILE A 356 0.16 23.96 15.78
N ALA A 357 0.30 23.87 17.10
CA ALA A 357 1.50 23.39 17.74
C ALA A 357 1.81 21.91 17.36
N LEU A 358 0.78 21.06 17.34
CA LEU A 358 0.92 19.66 16.90
C LEU A 358 1.37 19.56 15.43
N ALA A 359 0.74 20.33 14.53
CA ALA A 359 1.12 20.34 13.12
C ALA A 359 2.59 20.70 12.93
N ARG A 360 3.02 21.81 13.54
CA ARG A 360 4.43 22.25 13.49
C ARG A 360 5.38 21.21 14.01
N ARG A 361 5.03 20.56 15.12
CA ARG A 361 5.88 19.54 15.75
C ARG A 361 5.97 18.26 14.90
N LEU A 362 4.89 17.84 14.28
CA LEU A 362 4.89 16.70 13.35
C LEU A 362 5.67 17.01 12.07
N SER A 363 5.56 18.24 11.55
CA SER A 363 6.37 18.69 10.41
C SER A 363 7.86 18.75 10.75
N GLU A 364 8.23 19.20 11.96
CA GLU A 364 9.62 19.19 12.43
C GLU A 364 10.17 17.76 12.52
N LEU A 365 9.40 16.85 13.11
CA LEU A 365 9.72 15.42 13.18
C LEU A 365 9.93 14.84 11.78
N THR A 366 9.03 15.10 10.86
CA THR A 366 9.12 14.57 9.48
C THR A 366 10.36 15.10 8.77
N ARG A 367 10.62 16.40 8.83
CA ARG A 367 11.84 17.01 8.25
C ARG A 367 13.11 16.42 8.84
N TYR A 368 13.12 16.21 10.17
CA TYR A 368 14.27 15.57 10.83
C TYR A 368 14.47 14.14 10.33
N HIS A 369 13.40 13.32 10.29
CA HIS A 369 13.44 11.95 9.78
C HIS A 369 13.99 11.91 8.35
N ASN A 370 13.41 12.69 7.45
CA ASN A 370 13.77 12.69 6.03
C ASN A 370 15.22 13.12 5.80
N ARG A 371 15.68 14.14 6.54
CA ARG A 371 17.10 14.57 6.49
C ARG A 371 18.05 13.45 6.95
N GLN A 372 17.73 12.77 8.05
CA GLN A 372 18.55 11.69 8.55
C GLN A 372 18.52 10.47 7.62
N LEU A 373 17.38 10.20 6.99
CA LEU A 373 17.24 9.16 5.99
C LEU A 373 18.18 9.44 4.80
N GLU A 374 18.12 10.65 4.24
CA GLU A 374 18.97 11.00 3.08
C GLU A 374 20.46 10.91 3.41
N ILE A 375 20.90 11.40 4.58
CA ILE A 375 22.29 11.24 5.03
C ILE A 375 22.67 9.76 5.05
N SER A 376 21.81 8.91 5.60
CA SER A 376 22.07 7.47 5.74
C SER A 376 22.07 6.74 4.38
N LEU A 377 21.25 7.18 3.44
CA LEU A 377 21.24 6.60 2.09
C LEU A 377 22.49 7.01 1.30
N ARG A 378 23.00 8.24 1.49
CA ARG A 378 24.31 8.65 0.93
C ARG A 378 25.46 7.80 1.48
N GLU A 379 25.46 7.51 2.78
CA GLU A 379 26.43 6.58 3.37
C GLU A 379 26.33 5.18 2.77
N LEU A 380 25.12 4.66 2.57
CA LEU A 380 24.91 3.35 1.95
C LEU A 380 25.38 3.31 0.49
N ARG A 381 25.18 4.37 -0.31
CA ARG A 381 25.70 4.46 -1.68
C ARG A 381 27.22 4.36 -1.72
N MET A 382 27.92 4.91 -0.71
CA MET A 382 29.39 4.78 -0.59
C MET A 382 29.80 3.38 -0.09
N GLU A 383 29.03 2.79 0.81
CA GLU A 383 29.31 1.49 1.42
C GLU A 383 29.02 0.31 0.45
N LEU A 384 28.03 0.46 -0.41
CA LEU A 384 27.52 -0.56 -1.32
C LEU A 384 27.68 -0.13 -2.78
N PRO A 385 28.90 -0.19 -3.34
CA PRO A 385 29.22 0.45 -4.62
C PRO A 385 28.47 -0.14 -5.83
N GLU A 386 27.98 -1.37 -5.74
CA GLU A 386 27.16 -1.98 -6.79
C GLU A 386 25.65 -1.73 -6.62
N ALA A 387 25.26 -1.07 -5.54
CA ALA A 387 23.85 -0.78 -5.28
C ALA A 387 23.46 0.56 -5.94
N GLU A 388 22.40 0.51 -6.71
CA GLU A 388 21.67 1.67 -7.19
C GLU A 388 20.56 1.99 -6.18
N ILE A 389 20.66 3.12 -5.47
CA ILE A 389 19.70 3.51 -4.41
C ILE A 389 19.03 4.81 -4.82
N LEU A 390 17.76 4.76 -5.18
CA LEU A 390 16.92 5.92 -5.43
C LEU A 390 16.23 6.36 -4.14
N SER A 391 16.06 7.66 -3.97
CA SER A 391 15.37 8.27 -2.85
C SER A 391 14.51 9.44 -3.34
N PRO A 392 13.36 9.16 -3.98
CA PRO A 392 12.46 10.22 -4.42
C PRO A 392 11.99 11.09 -3.26
N ASP A 393 11.90 12.40 -3.48
CA ASP A 393 11.37 13.31 -2.46
C ASP A 393 9.83 13.35 -2.49
N THR A 394 9.24 12.30 -1.96
CA THR A 394 7.79 12.15 -1.82
C THR A 394 7.19 13.29 -0.96
N ALA A 395 7.96 13.79 0.02
CA ALA A 395 7.52 14.91 0.86
C ALA A 395 7.36 16.18 0.05
N ALA A 396 8.35 16.55 -0.76
CA ALA A 396 8.28 17.74 -1.61
C ALA A 396 7.18 17.61 -2.67
N THR A 397 7.03 16.44 -3.28
CA THR A 397 5.94 16.17 -4.23
C THR A 397 4.58 16.35 -3.58
N PHE A 398 4.38 15.81 -2.38
CA PHE A 398 3.12 15.91 -1.67
C PHE A 398 2.82 17.35 -1.21
N ASP A 399 3.84 18.06 -0.75
CA ASP A 399 3.74 19.48 -0.39
C ASP A 399 3.32 20.33 -1.61
N SER A 400 3.92 20.08 -2.77
CA SER A 400 3.56 20.79 -3.99
C SER A 400 2.11 20.52 -4.45
N ILE A 401 1.60 19.31 -4.22
CA ILE A 401 0.19 18.97 -4.46
C ILE A 401 -0.71 19.78 -3.52
N LEU A 402 -0.43 19.78 -2.22
CA LEU A 402 -1.25 20.48 -1.22
C LEU A 402 -1.28 21.99 -1.44
N ASN A 403 -0.22 22.57 -2.00
CA ASN A 403 -0.08 23.98 -2.30
C ASN A 403 -0.48 24.37 -3.73
N ASP A 404 -1.04 23.43 -4.52
CA ASP A 404 -1.43 23.63 -5.93
C ASP A 404 -0.29 24.21 -6.78
N SER A 405 0.91 23.74 -6.53
CA SER A 405 2.15 24.26 -7.15
C SER A 405 2.97 23.19 -7.86
N PHE A 406 2.40 22.01 -8.06
CA PHE A 406 3.09 20.89 -8.69
C PHE A 406 3.55 21.23 -10.12
N ARG A 407 4.77 20.85 -10.47
CA ARG A 407 5.39 21.05 -11.79
C ARG A 407 6.16 19.81 -12.18
N PHE A 408 6.11 19.43 -13.45
CA PHE A 408 6.90 18.33 -13.98
C PHE A 408 8.38 18.67 -14.19
N ALA A 409 8.70 19.95 -14.29
CA ALA A 409 10.08 20.45 -14.34
C ALA A 409 10.17 21.79 -13.60
N GLU A 410 11.34 22.14 -13.09
CA GLU A 410 11.57 23.33 -12.27
C GLU A 410 11.07 24.62 -12.93
N ASN A 411 11.24 24.75 -14.24
CA ASN A 411 10.83 25.92 -15.00
C ASN A 411 9.50 25.77 -15.75
N ALA A 412 8.76 24.68 -15.51
CA ALA A 412 7.45 24.47 -16.13
C ALA A 412 6.37 25.29 -15.41
N GLU A 413 5.26 25.56 -16.10
CA GLU A 413 4.08 26.10 -15.46
C GLU A 413 3.47 25.06 -14.49
N PRO A 414 2.76 25.52 -13.44
CA PRO A 414 2.03 24.61 -12.55
C PRO A 414 1.06 23.73 -13.34
N TYR A 415 1.08 22.44 -13.05
CA TYR A 415 0.22 21.45 -13.71
C TYR A 415 -0.99 21.12 -12.82
N ASP A 416 -2.19 21.30 -13.35
CA ASP A 416 -3.41 20.90 -12.68
C ASP A 416 -3.57 19.37 -12.64
N LEU A 417 -3.24 18.77 -11.51
CA LEU A 417 -3.42 17.34 -11.27
C LEU A 417 -4.89 16.91 -11.14
N GLY A 418 -5.82 17.87 -10.99
CA GLY A 418 -7.27 17.63 -10.90
C GLY A 418 -7.79 17.42 -9.48
N PHE A 419 -7.02 17.77 -8.45
CA PHE A 419 -7.49 17.77 -7.07
C PHE A 419 -8.47 18.90 -6.79
N ASP A 420 -9.49 18.62 -5.99
CA ASP A 420 -10.35 19.64 -5.39
C ASP A 420 -9.81 19.99 -3.99
N LEU A 421 -8.81 20.85 -3.96
CA LEU A 421 -8.15 21.27 -2.72
C LEU A 421 -9.01 22.20 -1.88
N ASN A 422 -9.93 22.94 -2.50
CA ASN A 422 -10.69 23.97 -1.82
C ASN A 422 -11.84 23.39 -0.99
N SER A 423 -12.47 22.31 -1.42
CA SER A 423 -13.62 21.71 -0.73
C SER A 423 -13.28 21.14 0.65
N GLN A 424 -12.02 20.80 0.90
CA GLN A 424 -11.55 20.19 2.15
C GLN A 424 -10.52 21.04 2.89
N ARG A 425 -10.27 22.27 2.44
CA ARG A 425 -9.29 23.17 3.06
C ARG A 425 -9.80 23.73 4.38
N VAL A 426 -9.05 23.50 5.44
CA VAL A 426 -9.30 24.05 6.78
C VAL A 426 -8.14 24.97 7.14
N ARG A 427 -8.46 26.24 7.36
CA ARG A 427 -7.51 27.22 7.87
C ARG A 427 -7.67 27.37 9.37
N LEU A 428 -6.61 27.18 10.12
CA LEU A 428 -6.53 27.39 11.55
C LEU A 428 -5.69 28.64 11.81
N GLU A 429 -6.25 29.60 12.56
CA GLU A 429 -5.60 30.87 12.88
C GLU A 429 -5.62 31.12 14.39
N SER A 430 -4.52 31.64 14.93
CA SER A 430 -4.38 32.09 16.30
C SER A 430 -3.27 33.14 16.39
N ASP A 431 -3.05 33.69 17.57
CA ASP A 431 -1.94 34.61 17.84
C ASP A 431 -0.56 33.93 17.64
N GLU A 432 -0.49 32.60 17.72
CA GLU A 432 0.72 31.82 17.41
C GLU A 432 0.95 31.64 15.90
N GLY A 433 0.05 32.14 15.03
CA GLY A 433 0.12 32.08 13.59
C GLY A 433 -0.99 31.23 12.95
N SER A 434 -0.81 30.92 11.67
CA SER A 434 -1.80 30.14 10.89
C SER A 434 -1.18 28.92 10.22
N ILE A 435 -2.03 27.92 9.96
CA ILE A 435 -1.74 26.76 9.12
C ILE A 435 -2.96 26.44 8.25
N GLU A 436 -2.70 25.83 7.10
CA GLU A 436 -3.75 25.25 6.26
C GLU A 436 -3.55 23.73 6.20
N VAL A 437 -4.65 22.98 6.37
CA VAL A 437 -4.67 21.52 6.37
C VAL A 437 -5.87 21.06 5.55
N GLN A 438 -5.70 19.98 4.80
CA GLN A 438 -6.83 19.31 4.14
C GLN A 438 -7.60 18.46 5.14
N GLU A 439 -8.94 18.55 5.15
CA GLU A 439 -9.77 17.64 5.95
C GLU A 439 -9.87 16.27 5.27
N ARG A 440 -10.16 15.25 6.05
CA ARG A 440 -10.43 13.90 5.57
C ARG A 440 -11.82 13.80 4.93
N CYS A 441 -11.93 12.95 3.91
CA CYS A 441 -13.21 12.67 3.28
C CYS A 441 -14.09 11.74 4.12
N PHE A 442 -13.52 10.67 4.65
CA PHE A 442 -14.22 9.72 5.51
C PHE A 442 -14.01 10.03 7.00
N ARG A 443 -15.13 10.30 7.71
CA ARG A 443 -15.13 10.70 9.12
C ARG A 443 -15.38 9.56 10.10
N GLY A 444 -15.57 8.34 9.60
CA GLY A 444 -15.77 7.15 10.44
C GLY A 444 -14.47 6.46 10.87
N GLY A 445 -14.62 5.30 11.51
CA GLY A 445 -13.50 4.45 11.95
C GLY A 445 -13.22 3.28 11.03
N TYR A 446 -12.15 2.54 11.32
CA TYR A 446 -11.74 1.36 10.54
C TYR A 446 -12.69 0.17 10.66
N LEU A 447 -13.53 0.14 11.69
CA LEU A 447 -14.55 -0.87 11.92
C LEU A 447 -15.89 -0.18 12.09
N GLY A 448 -16.90 -0.67 11.43
CA GLY A 448 -18.27 -0.14 11.59
C GLY A 448 -19.07 -0.17 10.31
N SER A 449 -20.26 0.41 10.38
CA SER A 449 -21.15 0.63 9.25
C SER A 449 -21.16 2.13 8.96
N PRO A 450 -20.46 2.60 7.92
CA PRO A 450 -20.45 4.01 7.57
C PRO A 450 -21.84 4.44 7.15
N ARG A 451 -22.22 5.66 7.51
CA ARG A 451 -23.40 6.34 7.01
C ARG A 451 -22.99 7.20 5.79
N PRO A 452 -23.93 7.51 4.89
CA PRO A 452 -23.63 8.39 3.74
C PRO A 452 -23.00 9.72 4.16
N GLU A 453 -23.49 10.33 5.24
CA GLU A 453 -23.00 11.60 5.78
C GLU A 453 -21.59 11.54 6.39
N ASP A 454 -21.06 10.34 6.59
CA ASP A 454 -19.67 10.17 7.04
C ASP A 454 -18.65 10.30 5.90
N ILE A 455 -19.11 10.42 4.64
CA ILE A 455 -18.27 10.54 3.44
C ILE A 455 -18.52 11.88 2.76
N CYS A 456 -17.47 12.56 2.35
CA CYS A 456 -17.56 13.82 1.63
C CYS A 456 -18.15 13.66 0.21
N ASP A 457 -18.72 14.74 -0.34
CA ASP A 457 -19.40 14.70 -1.64
C ASP A 457 -18.47 14.45 -2.84
N HIS A 458 -17.22 14.87 -2.76
CA HIS A 458 -16.21 14.78 -3.84
C HIS A 458 -15.07 13.84 -3.50
N SER A 459 -15.38 12.64 -2.99
CA SER A 459 -14.39 11.62 -2.59
C SER A 459 -13.44 11.17 -3.70
N ASP A 460 -13.72 11.55 -4.94
CA ASP A 460 -12.98 11.23 -6.15
C ASP A 460 -11.84 12.19 -6.48
N ARG A 461 -11.79 13.37 -5.85
CA ARG A 461 -10.81 14.43 -6.14
C ARG A 461 -10.10 15.00 -4.92
N VAL A 462 -10.45 14.56 -3.72
CA VAL A 462 -9.81 15.05 -2.50
C VAL A 462 -8.55 14.24 -2.18
N VAL A 463 -7.66 14.84 -1.41
CA VAL A 463 -6.34 14.25 -1.14
C VAL A 463 -6.43 13.10 -0.15
N PHE A 464 -7.11 13.29 0.98
CA PHE A 464 -7.14 12.34 2.07
C PHE A 464 -8.47 11.61 2.17
N TRP A 465 -8.38 10.28 2.28
CA TRP A 465 -9.53 9.44 2.59
C TRP A 465 -9.90 9.51 4.08
N ASP A 466 -8.93 9.26 4.96
CA ASP A 466 -9.12 9.37 6.41
C ASP A 466 -8.07 10.34 7.02
N THR A 467 -7.79 10.20 8.30
CA THR A 467 -6.88 11.11 9.02
C THR A 467 -5.45 11.13 8.50
N ILE A 468 -5.05 10.11 7.75
CA ILE A 468 -3.65 9.91 7.35
C ILE A 468 -3.50 9.27 5.96
N HIS A 469 -4.52 8.48 5.56
CA HIS A 469 -4.43 7.72 4.32
C HIS A 469 -4.97 8.52 3.15
N PRO A 470 -4.25 8.51 2.01
CA PRO A 470 -4.70 9.17 0.79
C PRO A 470 -5.93 8.50 0.17
N THR A 471 -6.65 9.25 -0.65
CA THR A 471 -7.67 8.68 -1.55
C THR A 471 -7.02 7.85 -2.65
N THR A 472 -7.83 7.05 -3.33
CA THR A 472 -7.37 6.32 -4.52
C THR A 472 -6.89 7.26 -5.64
N PHE A 473 -7.43 8.48 -5.73
CA PHE A 473 -6.97 9.48 -6.69
C PHE A 473 -5.54 9.94 -6.38
N SER A 474 -5.25 10.24 -5.12
CA SER A 474 -3.87 10.52 -4.67
C SER A 474 -2.93 9.33 -4.91
N HIS A 475 -3.40 8.12 -4.64
CA HIS A 475 -2.62 6.91 -4.90
C HIS A 475 -2.36 6.67 -6.41
N CYS A 476 -3.28 7.05 -7.28
CA CYS A 476 -3.08 6.97 -8.72
C CYS A 476 -1.93 7.85 -9.17
N TRP A 477 -1.90 9.11 -8.72
CA TRP A 477 -0.80 10.02 -8.99
C TRP A 477 0.52 9.59 -8.33
N GLN A 478 0.47 9.06 -7.11
CA GLN A 478 1.67 8.53 -6.45
C GLN A 478 2.33 7.41 -7.26
N ALA A 479 1.53 6.53 -7.86
CA ALA A 479 2.06 5.50 -8.75
C ALA A 479 2.75 6.09 -10.00
N TYR A 480 2.19 7.17 -10.55
CA TYR A 480 2.79 7.88 -11.67
C TYR A 480 4.16 8.47 -11.31
N PHE A 481 4.25 9.15 -10.17
CA PHE A 481 5.52 9.74 -9.73
C PHE A 481 6.59 8.68 -9.46
N ILE A 482 6.22 7.56 -8.85
CA ILE A 482 7.13 6.43 -8.68
C ILE A 482 7.58 5.87 -10.04
N ALA A 483 6.67 5.70 -10.99
CA ALA A 483 7.00 5.22 -12.33
C ALA A 483 7.89 6.21 -13.10
N ALA A 484 7.71 7.52 -12.91
CA ALA A 484 8.56 8.56 -13.49
C ALA A 484 10.00 8.43 -12.98
N GLU A 485 10.21 8.25 -11.68
CA GLU A 485 11.52 8.00 -11.08
C GLU A 485 12.18 6.72 -11.62
N LEU A 486 11.39 5.66 -11.83
CA LEU A 486 11.90 4.42 -12.43
C LEU A 486 12.34 4.64 -13.87
N GLN A 487 11.62 5.46 -14.63
CA GLN A 487 11.97 5.81 -16.00
C GLN A 487 13.21 6.72 -16.06
N GLU A 488 13.30 7.72 -15.20
CA GLU A 488 14.46 8.62 -15.12
C GLU A 488 15.74 7.84 -14.77
N ALA A 489 15.64 6.87 -13.87
CA ALA A 489 16.76 5.97 -13.54
C ALA A 489 17.09 4.95 -14.66
N GLY A 490 16.31 4.88 -15.72
CA GLY A 490 16.45 3.90 -16.79
C GLY A 490 16.19 2.45 -16.33
N TRP A 491 15.41 2.27 -15.25
CA TRP A 491 15.03 0.94 -14.77
C TRP A 491 13.79 0.41 -15.45
N TRP A 492 12.96 1.29 -15.97
CA TRP A 492 11.74 0.98 -16.70
C TRP A 492 11.43 2.09 -17.70
N GLU A 493 10.68 1.77 -18.76
CA GLU A 493 10.22 2.70 -19.78
C GLU A 493 8.72 2.50 -20.04
N GLY A 494 8.04 3.54 -20.48
CA GLY A 494 6.63 3.47 -20.85
C GLY A 494 5.72 4.33 -19.98
N LEU A 495 6.25 5.40 -19.37
CA LEU A 495 5.46 6.36 -18.63
C LEU A 495 4.42 7.00 -19.57
N PRO A 496 3.12 6.94 -19.23
CA PRO A 496 2.09 7.57 -20.03
C PRO A 496 2.20 9.09 -19.97
N ASP A 497 1.67 9.74 -20.98
CA ASP A 497 1.46 11.18 -20.95
C ASP A 497 0.63 11.59 -19.72
N PRO A 498 0.96 12.71 -19.03
CA PRO A 498 0.28 13.13 -17.81
C PRO A 498 -1.23 13.32 -17.96
N ASP A 499 -1.70 13.90 -19.07
CA ASP A 499 -3.13 14.09 -19.32
C ASP A 499 -3.86 12.76 -19.54
N ALA A 500 -3.23 11.84 -20.28
CA ALA A 500 -3.74 10.49 -20.45
C ALA A 500 -3.77 9.73 -19.12
N HIS A 501 -2.79 9.95 -18.23
CA HIS A 501 -2.80 9.36 -16.89
C HIS A 501 -3.89 9.96 -16.01
N LYS A 502 -4.03 11.29 -15.98
CA LYS A 502 -5.10 12.00 -15.28
C LYS A 502 -6.48 11.47 -15.69
N ALA A 503 -6.71 11.34 -16.99
CA ALA A 503 -7.97 10.79 -17.51
C ALA A 503 -8.23 9.35 -17.00
N ARG A 504 -7.21 8.50 -16.94
CA ARG A 504 -7.34 7.12 -16.40
C ARG A 504 -7.66 7.12 -14.91
N CYS A 505 -7.03 8.00 -14.13
CA CYS A 505 -7.33 8.11 -12.69
C CYS A 505 -8.79 8.51 -12.47
N LEU A 506 -9.29 9.48 -13.24
CA LEU A 506 -10.68 9.93 -13.19
C LEU A 506 -11.66 8.87 -13.72
N GLU A 507 -11.32 8.17 -14.80
CA GLU A 507 -12.16 7.09 -15.34
C GLU A 507 -12.32 5.94 -14.36
N PHE A 508 -11.28 5.57 -13.65
CA PHE A 508 -11.36 4.55 -12.61
C PHE A 508 -12.35 4.96 -11.52
N GLN A 509 -12.27 6.22 -11.09
CA GLN A 509 -13.19 6.82 -10.13
C GLN A 509 -14.63 6.76 -10.63
N ALA A 510 -14.88 7.25 -11.86
CA ALA A 510 -16.20 7.25 -12.44
C ALA A 510 -16.83 5.85 -12.49
N ARG A 511 -16.05 4.82 -12.85
CA ARG A 511 -16.52 3.42 -12.88
C ARG A 511 -16.78 2.84 -11.50
N THR A 512 -16.06 3.31 -10.48
CA THR A 512 -16.16 2.79 -9.11
C THR A 512 -17.31 3.44 -8.36
N PHE A 513 -17.63 4.69 -8.66
CA PHE A 513 -18.56 5.53 -7.92
C PHE A 513 -19.80 5.95 -8.72
N ALA A 514 -19.81 5.80 -10.06
CA ALA A 514 -20.99 6.17 -10.85
C ALA A 514 -22.21 5.34 -10.45
N PRO A 515 -23.38 5.95 -10.30
CA PRO A 515 -24.63 5.20 -10.23
C PRO A 515 -24.79 4.44 -11.55
N GLN A 516 -24.87 3.12 -11.47
CA GLN A 516 -25.22 2.33 -12.65
C GLN A 516 -26.71 2.52 -12.94
N PRO A 517 -27.11 2.69 -14.23
CA PRO A 517 -28.50 2.87 -14.62
C PRO A 517 -29.41 1.70 -14.19
#